data_2847810ea298d83d9e037a84a233c3d8
#
_entry.id   2847810ea298d83d9e037a84a233c3d8
#
_cell.length_a   1.000
_cell.length_b   1.000
_cell.length_c   1.000
_cell.angle_alpha   90.00
_cell.angle_beta   90.00
_cell.angle_gamma   90.00
#
_symmetry.space_group_name_H-M   'P 1'
#
loop_
_entity.id
_entity.type
_entity.pdbx_description
1 polymer ?
#
loop_
_entity_poly.entity_id
_entity_poly.type
_entity_poly.pdbx_seq_one_letter_code
_entity_poly.pdbx_strand_id
1 'polypeptide(L)'
;AGDTAFYIFTSGTTGVPKAALFPNVKIIAGSKNITMAGYRLTSDDCMYNCLPLYHSTGLILGLCACIQVGASTFIKRKFSASSFWGEVQKFNTSAFVYVGELCRYLSFQEPCDEEINNPISKMVGNGLRPDLWDTFRNRFNVERIIEIYGASEANGMFMNLLNKDQTIGMTNLDIKLFAYDVAEDKLKVDSNGKYI
;
A
#
# COMPACT_ATOMS: atom_id res chain seq x y z
N ALA A 1 12.97 21.89 1.14
CA ALA A 1 12.68 20.45 0.99
C ALA A 1 12.60 19.73 2.35
N GLY A 2 13.29 20.21 3.38
CA GLY A 2 13.28 19.66 4.73
C GLY A 2 12.10 20.09 5.61
N ASP A 3 11.28 21.04 5.17
CA ASP A 3 10.15 21.54 5.93
C ASP A 3 9.08 20.46 6.10
N THR A 4 8.45 20.45 7.28
CA THR A 4 7.36 19.52 7.58
C THR A 4 6.13 19.86 6.75
N ALA A 5 5.63 18.88 5.99
CA ALA A 5 4.39 19.01 5.24
C ALA A 5 3.18 18.56 6.06
N PHE A 6 3.30 17.39 6.73
CA PHE A 6 2.21 16.77 7.48
C PHE A 6 2.69 16.14 8.78
N TYR A 7 1.78 16.07 9.74
CA TYR A 7 1.85 15.18 10.90
C TYR A 7 0.80 14.09 10.71
N ILE A 8 1.24 12.84 10.64
CA ILE A 8 0.35 11.68 10.51
C ILE A 8 0.33 10.96 11.86
N PHE A 9 -0.83 10.88 12.47
CA PHE A 9 -0.99 10.22 13.76
C PHE A 9 -1.06 8.71 13.58
N THR A 10 -0.29 7.99 14.41
CA THR A 10 -0.27 6.54 14.48
C THR A 10 -0.77 6.07 15.83
N SER A 11 -1.36 4.89 15.89
CA SER A 11 -1.98 4.36 17.12
C SER A 11 -1.01 4.04 18.26
N GLY A 12 0.31 4.09 18.01
CA GLY A 12 1.36 3.83 19.00
C GLY A 12 1.18 2.55 19.81
N THR A 13 2.23 1.81 20.06
CA THR A 13 2.20 0.58 20.90
C THR A 13 1.89 0.87 22.37
N THR A 14 1.99 2.11 22.81
CA THR A 14 1.80 2.57 24.20
C THR A 14 0.41 3.15 24.48
N GLY A 15 -0.54 3.05 23.53
CA GLY A 15 -1.92 3.51 23.70
C GLY A 15 -2.16 5.00 23.45
N VAL A 16 -1.12 5.83 23.47
CA VAL A 16 -1.23 7.27 23.13
C VAL A 16 -0.83 7.47 21.68
N PRO A 17 -1.65 8.14 20.84
CA PRO A 17 -1.29 8.43 19.45
C PRO A 17 0.01 9.24 19.37
N LYS A 18 0.89 8.82 18.46
CA LYS A 18 2.14 9.54 18.17
C LYS A 18 2.04 10.20 16.81
N ALA A 19 2.57 11.41 16.69
CA ALA A 19 2.61 12.15 15.44
C ALA A 19 3.91 11.81 14.68
N ALA A 20 3.79 11.06 13.61
CA ALA A 20 4.89 10.84 12.67
C ALA A 20 5.07 12.09 11.80
N LEU A 21 6.28 12.59 11.71
CA LEU A 21 6.64 13.78 10.99
C LEU A 21 6.96 13.44 9.53
N PHE A 22 6.24 14.08 8.59
CA PHE A 22 6.42 13.89 7.16
C PHE A 22 6.95 15.17 6.52
N PRO A 23 8.26 15.28 6.27
CA PRO A 23 8.81 16.39 5.51
C PRO A 23 8.47 16.28 4.02
N ASN A 24 8.45 17.40 3.31
CA ASN A 24 8.16 17.46 1.88
C ASN A 24 9.01 16.46 1.06
N VAL A 25 10.29 16.33 1.38
CA VAL A 25 11.20 15.42 0.69
C VAL A 25 10.75 13.96 0.81
N LYS A 26 10.26 13.54 1.99
CA LYS A 26 9.77 12.16 2.21
C LYS A 26 8.52 11.87 1.36
N ILE A 27 7.64 12.85 1.24
CA ILE A 27 6.42 12.72 0.43
C ILE A 27 6.77 12.66 -1.05
N ILE A 28 7.57 13.61 -1.54
CA ILE A 28 7.94 13.68 -2.96
C ILE A 28 8.74 12.45 -3.38
N ALA A 29 9.76 12.05 -2.61
CA ALA A 29 10.56 10.89 -2.93
C ALA A 29 9.74 9.58 -2.84
N GLY A 30 8.92 9.45 -1.79
CA GLY A 30 8.06 8.27 -1.59
C GLY A 30 7.03 8.13 -2.71
N SER A 31 6.27 9.18 -3.02
CA SER A 31 5.28 9.15 -4.09
C SER A 31 5.92 8.94 -5.48
N LYS A 32 7.06 9.59 -5.75
CA LYS A 32 7.78 9.41 -7.03
C LYS A 32 8.24 7.96 -7.23
N ASN A 33 8.87 7.37 -6.22
CA ASN A 33 9.37 6.00 -6.32
C ASN A 33 8.23 5.01 -6.54
N ILE A 34 7.13 5.13 -5.78
CA ILE A 34 5.99 4.25 -5.94
C ILE A 34 5.30 4.43 -7.30
N THR A 35 5.22 5.65 -7.79
CA THR A 35 4.58 5.96 -9.06
C THR A 35 5.37 5.42 -10.24
N MET A 36 6.68 5.67 -10.28
CA MET A 36 7.52 5.31 -11.43
C MET A 36 7.90 3.83 -11.45
N ALA A 37 8.35 3.29 -10.33
CA ALA A 37 8.84 1.92 -10.24
C ALA A 37 7.75 0.92 -9.81
N GLY A 38 6.85 1.35 -8.92
CA GLY A 38 5.75 0.55 -8.42
C GLY A 38 4.60 0.45 -9.42
N TYR A 39 3.64 1.36 -9.35
CA TYR A 39 2.43 1.35 -10.20
C TYR A 39 2.71 1.47 -11.69
N ARG A 40 3.73 2.26 -12.07
CA ARG A 40 3.91 2.77 -13.45
C ARG A 40 2.69 3.58 -13.90
N LEU A 41 2.22 4.49 -13.04
CA LEU A 41 1.14 5.40 -13.38
C LEU A 41 1.57 6.37 -14.46
N THR A 42 0.60 6.76 -15.28
CA THR A 42 0.70 7.81 -16.30
C THR A 42 -0.41 8.84 -16.09
N SER A 43 -0.39 9.94 -16.84
CA SER A 43 -1.46 10.95 -16.83
C SER A 43 -2.84 10.42 -17.25
N ASP A 44 -2.87 9.31 -17.97
CA ASP A 44 -4.11 8.70 -18.48
C ASP A 44 -4.79 7.81 -17.44
N ASP A 45 -4.11 7.51 -16.32
CA ASP A 45 -4.65 6.69 -15.26
C ASP A 45 -5.65 7.45 -14.37
N CYS A 46 -6.59 6.70 -13.80
CA CYS A 46 -7.48 7.17 -12.76
C CYS A 46 -7.42 6.24 -11.55
N MET A 47 -7.05 6.80 -10.40
CA MET A 47 -6.91 6.06 -9.14
C MET A 47 -8.24 5.97 -8.39
N TYR A 48 -8.71 4.77 -8.07
CA TYR A 48 -9.75 4.58 -7.06
C TYR A 48 -9.13 4.66 -5.66
N ASN A 49 -9.46 5.72 -4.91
CA ASN A 49 -8.94 5.96 -3.56
C ASN A 49 -10.11 6.10 -2.56
N CYS A 50 -10.35 5.08 -1.78
CA CYS A 50 -11.35 5.07 -0.71
C CYS A 50 -10.72 5.06 0.69
N LEU A 51 -9.39 5.23 0.77
CA LEU A 51 -8.66 5.28 2.03
C LEU A 51 -8.64 6.70 2.59
N PRO A 52 -8.60 6.84 3.93
CA PRO A 52 -8.54 8.16 4.56
C PRO A 52 -7.28 8.93 4.15
N LEU A 53 -7.46 10.19 3.73
CA LEU A 53 -6.33 11.06 3.35
C LEU A 53 -5.50 11.53 4.54
N TYR A 54 -5.95 11.32 5.77
CA TYR A 54 -5.13 11.53 6.97
C TYR A 54 -4.19 10.35 7.27
N HIS A 55 -4.25 9.27 6.46
CA HIS A 55 -3.37 8.10 6.54
C HIS A 55 -2.37 8.11 5.39
N SER A 56 -1.12 7.70 5.66
CA SER A 56 -0.04 7.71 4.65
C SER A 56 -0.38 6.91 3.40
N THR A 57 -1.09 5.80 3.51
CA THR A 57 -1.48 4.98 2.36
C THR A 57 -2.41 5.75 1.42
N GLY A 58 -3.51 6.30 1.91
CA GLY A 58 -4.45 7.08 1.08
C GLY A 58 -3.85 8.37 0.55
N LEU A 59 -3.05 9.07 1.38
CA LEU A 59 -2.42 10.34 0.99
C LEU A 59 -1.26 10.13 0.01
N ILE A 60 -0.25 9.36 0.40
CA ILE A 60 1.02 9.29 -0.36
C ILE A 60 0.90 8.33 -1.52
N LEU A 61 0.40 7.10 -1.28
CA LEU A 61 0.29 6.08 -2.31
C LEU A 61 -0.91 6.32 -3.24
N GLY A 62 -1.99 6.91 -2.73
CA GLY A 62 -3.16 7.27 -3.52
C GLY A 62 -3.02 8.64 -4.19
N LEU A 63 -3.24 9.71 -3.42
CA LEU A 63 -3.36 11.07 -3.98
C LEU A 63 -2.04 11.64 -4.49
N CYS A 64 -0.98 11.64 -3.66
CA CYS A 64 0.30 12.23 -4.06
C CYS A 64 0.95 11.49 -5.24
N ALA A 65 0.76 10.17 -5.34
CA ALA A 65 1.22 9.39 -6.48
C ALA A 65 0.57 9.87 -7.80
N CYS A 66 -0.72 10.16 -7.79
CA CYS A 66 -1.41 10.71 -8.96
C CYS A 66 -0.92 12.11 -9.32
N ILE A 67 -0.75 13.00 -8.33
CA ILE A 67 -0.22 14.36 -8.54
C ILE A 67 1.16 14.33 -9.22
N GLN A 68 2.01 13.36 -8.92
CA GLN A 68 3.36 13.25 -9.51
C GLN A 68 3.37 13.11 -11.04
N VAL A 69 2.33 12.53 -11.61
CA VAL A 69 2.25 12.26 -13.06
C VAL A 69 1.06 12.93 -13.74
N GLY A 70 0.26 13.71 -13.01
CA GLY A 70 -0.94 14.32 -13.55
C GLY A 70 -2.11 13.34 -13.76
N ALA A 71 -2.09 12.19 -13.09
CA ALA A 71 -3.19 11.23 -13.13
C ALA A 71 -4.42 11.74 -12.36
N SER A 72 -5.59 11.24 -12.72
CA SER A 72 -6.85 11.52 -12.01
C SER A 72 -6.96 10.69 -10.74
N THR A 73 -7.78 11.14 -9.80
CA THR A 73 -8.11 10.40 -8.59
C THR A 73 -9.60 10.49 -8.31
N PHE A 74 -10.29 9.35 -8.28
CA PHE A 74 -11.64 9.23 -7.75
C PHE A 74 -11.55 9.00 -6.24
N ILE A 75 -11.97 9.97 -5.45
CA ILE A 75 -11.94 9.91 -3.99
C ILE A 75 -13.32 9.49 -3.46
N LYS A 76 -13.37 8.34 -2.82
CA LYS A 76 -14.57 7.81 -2.18
C LYS A 76 -14.52 8.03 -0.67
N ARG A 77 -15.57 8.63 -0.11
CA ARG A 77 -15.62 8.95 1.32
C ARG A 77 -15.70 7.71 2.22
N LYS A 78 -16.37 6.65 1.76
CA LYS A 78 -16.55 5.39 2.49
C LYS A 78 -16.56 4.23 1.52
N PHE A 79 -15.73 3.24 1.75
CA PHE A 79 -15.70 2.02 0.95
C PHE A 79 -17.03 1.25 1.03
N SER A 80 -17.42 0.67 -0.09
CA SER A 80 -18.54 -0.27 -0.19
C SER A 80 -18.17 -1.35 -1.21
N ALA A 81 -18.06 -2.59 -0.76
CA ALA A 81 -17.70 -3.70 -1.64
C ALA A 81 -18.76 -3.93 -2.72
N SER A 82 -20.04 -3.78 -2.39
CA SER A 82 -21.16 -3.98 -3.33
C SER A 82 -21.28 -2.91 -4.41
N SER A 83 -20.74 -1.70 -4.19
CA SER A 83 -20.75 -0.64 -5.20
C SER A 83 -19.43 -0.47 -5.94
N PHE A 84 -18.39 -1.20 -5.53
CA PHE A 84 -17.03 -0.99 -6.00
C PHE A 84 -16.91 -1.12 -7.52
N TRP A 85 -17.33 -2.25 -8.08
CA TRP A 85 -17.16 -2.52 -9.51
C TRP A 85 -18.01 -1.59 -10.37
N GLY A 86 -19.24 -1.28 -9.96
CA GLY A 86 -20.07 -0.28 -10.65
C GLY A 86 -19.44 1.11 -10.66
N GLU A 87 -18.77 1.50 -9.59
CA GLU A 87 -18.03 2.78 -9.53
C GLU A 87 -16.76 2.74 -10.37
N VAL A 88 -16.02 1.61 -10.34
CA VAL A 88 -14.84 1.39 -11.18
C VAL A 88 -15.18 1.57 -12.65
N GLN A 89 -16.26 0.97 -13.11
CA GLN A 89 -16.76 1.13 -14.49
C GLN A 89 -17.20 2.57 -14.76
N LYS A 90 -18.03 3.15 -13.88
CA LYS A 90 -18.58 4.48 -14.05
C LYS A 90 -17.51 5.57 -14.17
N PHE A 91 -16.46 5.49 -13.37
CA PHE A 91 -15.39 6.50 -13.32
C PHE A 91 -14.15 6.08 -14.09
N ASN A 92 -14.20 4.93 -14.77
CA ASN A 92 -13.09 4.36 -15.54
C ASN A 92 -11.77 4.35 -14.77
N THR A 93 -11.79 3.86 -13.53
CA THR A 93 -10.61 3.85 -12.68
C THR A 93 -9.69 2.69 -13.06
N SER A 94 -8.46 2.99 -13.49
CA SER A 94 -7.47 2.03 -13.97
C SER A 94 -6.50 1.54 -12.88
N ALA A 95 -6.51 2.22 -11.73
CA ALA A 95 -5.65 1.91 -10.59
C ALA A 95 -6.43 1.91 -9.27
N PHE A 96 -5.96 1.11 -8.30
CA PHE A 96 -6.58 0.99 -6.99
C PHE A 96 -5.55 1.05 -5.86
N VAL A 97 -5.77 1.92 -4.86
CA VAL A 97 -5.00 1.92 -3.61
C VAL A 97 -5.77 1.18 -2.53
N TYR A 98 -5.15 0.17 -1.91
CA TYR A 98 -5.85 -0.75 -1.01
C TYR A 98 -5.16 -0.92 0.35
N VAL A 99 -5.94 -1.45 1.28
CA VAL A 99 -5.46 -2.24 2.42
C VAL A 99 -6.08 -3.63 2.33
N GLY A 100 -5.38 -4.65 2.80
CA GLY A 100 -5.76 -6.05 2.58
C GLY A 100 -7.18 -6.41 2.99
N GLU A 101 -7.75 -5.72 3.99
CA GLU A 101 -9.14 -5.94 4.40
C GLU A 101 -10.16 -5.56 3.31
N LEU A 102 -9.89 -4.51 2.53
CA LEU A 102 -10.73 -4.16 1.37
C LEU A 102 -10.69 -5.27 0.31
N CYS A 103 -9.50 -5.81 0.06
CA CYS A 103 -9.32 -6.93 -0.85
C CYS A 103 -10.10 -8.15 -0.39
N ARG A 104 -10.09 -8.43 0.92
CA ARG A 104 -10.89 -9.51 1.50
C ARG A 104 -12.38 -9.30 1.27
N TYR A 105 -12.91 -8.11 1.50
CA TYR A 105 -14.32 -7.82 1.26
C TYR A 105 -14.70 -7.99 -0.22
N LEU A 106 -13.86 -7.55 -1.14
CA LEU A 106 -14.11 -7.72 -2.59
C LEU A 106 -14.12 -9.19 -3.00
N SER A 107 -13.18 -10.00 -2.47
CA SER A 107 -13.06 -11.42 -2.80
C SER A 107 -14.26 -12.24 -2.33
N PHE A 108 -14.98 -11.81 -1.30
CA PHE A 108 -16.16 -12.48 -0.76
C PHE A 108 -17.49 -12.00 -1.40
N GLN A 109 -17.44 -11.01 -2.32
CA GLN A 109 -18.65 -10.64 -3.06
C GLN A 109 -18.96 -11.71 -4.12
N GLU A 110 -20.26 -11.96 -4.31
CA GLU A 110 -20.70 -12.73 -5.45
C GLU A 110 -20.24 -12.08 -6.76
N PRO A 111 -19.88 -12.87 -7.78
CA PRO A 111 -19.53 -12.33 -9.09
C PRO A 111 -20.63 -11.44 -9.66
N CYS A 112 -20.24 -10.35 -10.33
CA CYS A 112 -21.15 -9.43 -10.98
C CYS A 112 -20.65 -9.06 -12.38
N ASP A 113 -21.55 -8.57 -13.23
CA ASP A 113 -21.21 -8.21 -14.61
C ASP A 113 -20.20 -7.07 -14.68
N GLU A 114 -20.24 -6.14 -13.72
CA GLU A 114 -19.35 -4.97 -13.67
C GLU A 114 -17.89 -5.33 -13.36
N GLU A 115 -17.61 -6.51 -12.79
CA GLU A 115 -16.22 -6.95 -12.60
C GLU A 115 -15.61 -7.51 -13.89
N ILE A 116 -16.44 -7.90 -14.87
CA ILE A 116 -16.00 -8.39 -16.15
C ILE A 116 -15.47 -7.23 -16.99
N ASN A 117 -14.27 -7.37 -17.53
CA ASN A 117 -13.60 -6.30 -18.29
C ASN A 117 -13.44 -4.99 -17.51
N ASN A 118 -13.29 -5.07 -16.18
CA ASN A 118 -13.02 -3.87 -15.39
C ASN A 118 -11.68 -3.23 -15.80
N PRO A 119 -11.56 -1.89 -15.74
CA PRO A 119 -10.35 -1.19 -16.20
C PRO A 119 -9.18 -1.23 -15.21
N ILE A 120 -9.33 -1.79 -13.98
CA ILE A 120 -8.25 -1.84 -13.00
C ILE A 120 -7.17 -2.82 -13.46
N SER A 121 -6.04 -2.29 -13.89
CA SER A 121 -4.86 -3.08 -14.25
C SER A 121 -3.76 -3.03 -13.20
N LYS A 122 -3.81 -2.06 -12.28
CA LYS A 122 -2.76 -1.77 -11.31
C LYS A 122 -3.34 -1.56 -9.92
N MET A 123 -2.68 -2.13 -8.92
CA MET A 123 -3.04 -1.84 -7.53
C MET A 123 -1.80 -1.76 -6.63
N VAL A 124 -1.86 -0.93 -5.59
CA VAL A 124 -0.82 -0.85 -4.57
C VAL A 124 -1.45 -0.74 -3.19
N GLY A 125 -0.81 -1.33 -2.24
CA GLY A 125 -1.23 -1.26 -0.85
C GLY A 125 -0.41 -2.16 0.04
N ASN A 126 -1.02 -2.57 1.12
CA ASN A 126 -0.40 -3.43 2.11
C ASN A 126 -1.40 -4.42 2.70
N GLY A 127 -0.91 -5.61 3.00
CA GLY A 127 -1.69 -6.65 3.68
C GLY A 127 -2.56 -7.50 2.76
N LEU A 128 -2.28 -7.58 1.46
CA LEU A 128 -2.92 -8.56 0.58
C LEU A 128 -2.45 -9.96 0.97
N ARG A 129 -3.39 -10.76 1.44
CA ARG A 129 -3.11 -12.13 1.88
C ARG A 129 -2.75 -13.02 0.68
N PRO A 130 -1.78 -13.95 0.84
CA PRO A 130 -1.38 -14.86 -0.25
C PRO A 130 -2.53 -15.66 -0.86
N ASP A 131 -3.50 -16.10 -0.03
CA ASP A 131 -4.67 -16.85 -0.47
C ASP A 131 -5.65 -16.03 -1.33
N LEU A 132 -5.60 -14.69 -1.28
CA LEU A 132 -6.42 -13.82 -2.09
C LEU A 132 -5.73 -13.36 -3.39
N TRP A 133 -4.42 -13.62 -3.53
CA TRP A 133 -3.65 -13.13 -4.68
C TRP A 133 -4.19 -13.64 -6.01
N ASP A 134 -4.50 -14.93 -6.05
CA ASP A 134 -5.06 -15.56 -7.27
C ASP A 134 -6.42 -14.99 -7.66
N THR A 135 -7.24 -14.57 -6.70
CA THR A 135 -8.50 -13.89 -6.99
C THR A 135 -8.25 -12.58 -7.75
N PHE A 136 -7.29 -11.76 -7.30
CA PHE A 136 -6.99 -10.51 -7.98
C PHE A 136 -6.34 -10.70 -9.35
N ARG A 137 -5.50 -11.75 -9.50
CA ARG A 137 -4.91 -12.11 -10.79
C ARG A 137 -5.93 -12.68 -11.78
N ASN A 138 -6.70 -13.66 -11.35
CA ASN A 138 -7.49 -14.50 -12.25
C ASN A 138 -8.95 -14.04 -12.38
N ARG A 139 -9.60 -13.67 -11.26
CA ARG A 139 -10.99 -13.20 -11.29
C ARG A 139 -11.09 -11.74 -11.70
N PHE A 140 -10.25 -10.86 -11.12
CA PHE A 140 -10.32 -9.43 -11.39
C PHE A 140 -9.33 -8.94 -12.44
N ASN A 141 -8.49 -9.85 -12.98
CA ASN A 141 -7.54 -9.60 -14.06
C ASN A 141 -6.58 -8.42 -13.79
N VAL A 142 -6.14 -8.27 -12.54
CA VAL A 142 -5.19 -7.22 -12.15
C VAL A 142 -3.78 -7.62 -12.57
N GLU A 143 -3.22 -6.91 -13.54
CA GLU A 143 -1.89 -7.23 -14.08
C GLU A 143 -0.74 -6.86 -13.15
N ARG A 144 -0.91 -5.80 -12.36
CA ARG A 144 0.17 -5.27 -11.53
C ARG A 144 -0.26 -5.08 -10.08
N ILE A 145 0.29 -5.92 -9.20
CA ILE A 145 0.02 -5.90 -7.76
C ILE A 145 1.30 -5.53 -7.01
N ILE A 146 1.32 -4.34 -6.44
CA ILE A 146 2.46 -3.81 -5.69
C ILE A 146 2.14 -3.87 -4.20
N GLU A 147 2.62 -4.92 -3.56
CA GLU A 147 2.54 -5.03 -2.10
C GLU A 147 3.67 -4.22 -1.45
N ILE A 148 3.35 -3.55 -0.36
CA ILE A 148 4.29 -2.75 0.42
C ILE A 148 4.24 -3.21 1.88
N TYR A 149 5.39 -3.27 2.52
CA TYR A 149 5.50 -3.43 3.96
C TYR A 149 6.37 -2.34 4.55
N GLY A 150 5.83 -1.61 5.53
CA GLY A 150 6.53 -0.52 6.21
C GLY A 150 5.66 0.11 7.28
N ALA A 151 6.23 1.07 8.00
CA ALA A 151 5.54 1.86 9.00
C ALA A 151 5.66 3.34 8.68
N SER A 152 4.66 4.13 9.07
CA SER A 152 4.66 5.59 8.85
C SER A 152 5.87 6.27 9.51
N GLU A 153 6.32 5.73 10.65
CA GLU A 153 7.49 6.19 11.40
C GLU A 153 8.82 5.74 10.80
N ALA A 154 8.81 4.67 10.01
CA ALA A 154 10.03 4.11 9.43
C ALA A 154 10.57 4.99 8.29
N ASN A 155 11.88 4.93 8.10
CA ASN A 155 12.57 5.59 6.98
C ASN A 155 12.83 4.66 5.80
N GLY A 156 12.28 3.46 5.83
CA GLY A 156 12.41 2.48 4.77
C GLY A 156 11.22 1.55 4.70
N MET A 157 11.12 0.86 3.58
CA MET A 157 10.03 -0.08 3.31
C MET A 157 10.51 -1.22 2.42
N PHE A 158 9.76 -2.32 2.46
CA PHE A 158 9.81 -3.33 1.41
C PHE A 158 8.78 -3.01 0.34
N MET A 159 9.08 -3.31 -0.90
CA MET A 159 8.19 -3.06 -2.01
C MET A 159 8.34 -4.13 -3.09
N ASN A 160 7.23 -4.65 -3.56
CA ASN A 160 7.18 -5.65 -4.63
C ASN A 160 7.33 -5.01 -6.02
N LEU A 161 8.48 -4.40 -6.30
CA LEU A 161 8.75 -3.73 -7.58
C LEU A 161 8.78 -4.67 -8.78
N LEU A 162 9.13 -5.94 -8.54
CA LEU A 162 9.22 -6.97 -9.59
C LEU A 162 7.86 -7.57 -9.96
N ASN A 163 6.78 -7.15 -9.29
CA ASN A 163 5.45 -7.70 -9.51
C ASN A 163 5.38 -9.23 -9.36
N LYS A 164 6.16 -9.77 -8.42
CA LYS A 164 6.18 -11.19 -8.09
C LYS A 164 5.04 -11.51 -7.13
N ASP A 165 4.30 -12.55 -7.40
CA ASP A 165 3.15 -12.92 -6.59
C ASP A 165 3.53 -13.37 -5.17
N GLN A 166 2.66 -13.12 -4.22
CA GLN A 166 2.73 -13.57 -2.82
C GLN A 166 4.00 -13.12 -2.08
N THR A 167 4.52 -11.92 -2.38
CA THR A 167 5.69 -11.36 -1.69
C THR A 167 5.52 -9.87 -1.40
N ILE A 168 6.07 -9.42 -0.28
CA ILE A 168 6.22 -8.00 0.05
C ILE A 168 7.37 -7.34 -0.73
N GLY A 169 8.15 -8.13 -1.49
CA GLY A 169 9.20 -7.63 -2.36
C GLY A 169 10.56 -7.47 -1.69
N MET A 170 11.25 -6.38 -2.03
CA MET A 170 12.63 -6.10 -1.64
C MET A 170 12.78 -4.74 -0.99
N THR A 171 13.91 -4.53 -0.35
CA THR A 171 14.33 -3.24 0.20
C THR A 171 15.80 -2.99 -0.13
N ASN A 172 16.20 -1.74 -0.12
CA ASN A 172 17.60 -1.32 -0.23
C ASN A 172 18.23 -1.01 1.14
N LEU A 173 17.53 -1.29 2.23
CA LEU A 173 18.05 -1.13 3.58
C LEU A 173 19.01 -2.26 3.93
N ASP A 174 20.05 -1.94 4.69
CA ASP A 174 20.87 -2.95 5.36
C ASP A 174 20.09 -3.55 6.52
N ILE A 175 19.56 -4.77 6.32
CA ILE A 175 18.70 -5.46 7.27
C ILE A 175 19.50 -6.56 7.94
N LYS A 176 19.39 -6.60 9.27
CA LYS A 176 19.93 -7.68 10.09
C LYS A 176 18.78 -8.40 10.80
N LEU A 177 18.80 -9.70 10.76
CA LEU A 177 17.87 -10.55 11.49
C LEU A 177 18.59 -11.10 12.72
N PHE A 178 17.94 -11.01 13.86
CA PHE A 178 18.45 -11.55 15.11
C PHE A 178 17.44 -12.54 15.69
N ALA A 179 17.95 -13.59 16.30
CA ALA A 179 17.11 -14.49 17.08
C ALA A 179 16.57 -13.76 18.32
N TYR A 180 15.28 -13.92 18.58
CA TYR A 180 14.60 -13.27 19.69
C TYR A 180 14.01 -14.30 20.67
N ASP A 181 14.21 -14.06 21.96
CA ASP A 181 13.59 -14.84 23.00
C ASP A 181 12.30 -14.16 23.46
N VAL A 182 11.17 -14.75 23.08
CA VAL A 182 9.84 -14.19 23.38
C VAL A 182 9.53 -14.27 24.88
N ALA A 183 10.03 -15.31 25.58
CA ALA A 183 9.75 -15.50 27.00
C ALA A 183 10.53 -14.48 27.86
N GLU A 184 11.75 -14.17 27.47
CA GLU A 184 12.62 -13.26 28.20
C GLU A 184 12.61 -11.82 27.65
N ASP A 185 11.83 -11.57 26.57
CA ASP A 185 11.70 -10.28 25.90
C ASP A 185 13.04 -9.66 25.51
N LYS A 186 13.99 -10.48 24.96
CA LYS A 186 15.35 -10.03 24.62
C LYS A 186 15.92 -10.70 23.38
N LEU A 187 16.90 -10.04 22.76
CA LEU A 187 17.71 -10.63 21.69
C LEU A 187 18.57 -11.76 22.25
N LYS A 188 18.66 -12.87 21.50
CA LYS A 188 19.54 -13.98 21.85
C LYS A 188 20.98 -13.65 21.52
N VAL A 189 21.88 -14.10 22.39
CA VAL A 189 23.33 -13.99 22.21
C VAL A 189 24.00 -15.37 22.29
N ASP A 190 25.10 -15.54 21.61
CA ASP A 190 25.96 -16.72 21.71
C ASP A 190 26.74 -16.72 23.03
N SER A 191 27.59 -17.74 23.22
CA SER A 191 28.45 -17.88 24.39
C SER A 191 29.47 -16.74 24.56
N ASN A 192 29.72 -15.96 23.52
CA ASN A 192 30.64 -14.82 23.51
C ASN A 192 29.93 -13.48 23.64
N GLY A 193 28.59 -13.49 23.87
CA GLY A 193 27.78 -12.29 23.99
C GLY A 193 27.45 -11.59 22.66
N LYS A 194 27.67 -12.24 21.52
CA LYS A 194 27.32 -11.71 20.19
C LYS A 194 25.91 -12.10 19.82
N TYR A 195 25.15 -11.18 19.28
CA TYR A 195 23.79 -11.44 18.76
C TYR A 195 23.80 -12.50 17.66
N ILE A 196 22.84 -13.44 17.73
CA ILE A 196 22.65 -14.54 16.78
C ILE A 196 21.34 -14.39 16.00
#